data_785fa00999e10c4201df54400ff5d1a2
#
_entry.id   785fa00999e10c4201df54400ff5d1a2
#
_cell.length_a   1.000
_cell.length_b   1.000
_cell.length_c   1.000
_cell.angle_alpha   90.00
_cell.angle_beta   90.00
_cell.angle_gamma   90.00
#
_symmetry.space_group_name_H-M   'P 1'
#
loop_
_entity.id
_entity.type
_entity.pdbx_description
1 polymer ?
#
loop_
_entity_poly.entity_id
_entity_poly.type
_entity_poly.pdbx_seq_one_letter_code
_entity_poly.pdbx_strand_id
1 'polypeptide(L)'
;MGHPSNLSLARNGRGIESYYRLHARIYDATRWSFLFGRNAVLDRVAAMQPKPARILEIGCGTGRNLVALARRFPDAHLTGVDLSGSMLAIAQRKTATFGPRVNLLQRAYGPALEILGGYDLILCSYALSMFNPGFEQAIAAARRDLAPGGHFALVDFHATRFRWFARWMGVNHVRMDGQLRPVLRNNFVPVTDELHSAYGSVWKYLLFVGCCKS
;
A
#
# COMPACT_ATOMS: atom_id res chain seq x y z
N MET A 1 -13.16 -4.39 -52.79
CA MET A 1 -11.99 -4.13 -51.95
C MET A 1 -12.47 -4.23 -50.50
N GLY A 2 -12.23 -5.38 -49.90
CA GLY A 2 -12.69 -5.70 -48.52
C GLY A 2 -11.71 -5.17 -47.49
N HIS A 3 -12.25 -4.57 -46.45
CA HIS A 3 -11.50 -4.16 -45.25
C HIS A 3 -11.21 -5.40 -44.39
N PRO A 4 -9.99 -5.64 -43.93
CA PRO A 4 -9.69 -6.74 -43.02
C PRO A 4 -9.99 -6.33 -41.55
N SER A 5 -10.95 -6.99 -41.00
CA SER A 5 -11.09 -7.62 -39.68
C SER A 5 -10.62 -6.89 -38.42
N ASN A 6 -11.63 -6.38 -37.69
CA ASN A 6 -11.61 -6.00 -36.27
C ASN A 6 -11.49 -7.21 -35.29
N LEU A 7 -11.17 -8.40 -35.77
CA LEU A 7 -11.15 -9.64 -34.95
C LEU A 7 -9.80 -9.95 -34.30
N SER A 8 -8.72 -9.28 -34.73
CA SER A 8 -7.37 -9.56 -34.19
C SER A 8 -7.06 -8.80 -32.89
N LEU A 9 -7.64 -7.62 -32.70
CA LEU A 9 -7.44 -6.79 -31.50
C LEU A 9 -8.14 -7.33 -30.24
N ALA A 10 -9.30 -7.98 -30.42
CA ALA A 10 -10.07 -8.57 -29.32
C ALA A 10 -9.45 -9.87 -28.77
N ARG A 11 -8.65 -10.60 -29.53
CA ARG A 11 -7.95 -11.83 -29.08
C ARG A 11 -6.72 -11.52 -28.22
N ASN A 12 -6.01 -10.42 -28.48
CA ASN A 12 -4.85 -10.00 -27.67
C ASN A 12 -5.27 -9.45 -26.31
N GLY A 13 -6.41 -8.76 -26.18
CA GLY A 13 -6.89 -8.23 -24.90
C GLY A 13 -7.19 -9.30 -23.86
N ARG A 14 -7.81 -10.41 -24.26
CA ARG A 14 -8.14 -11.53 -23.33
C ARG A 14 -6.93 -12.32 -22.84
N GLY A 15 -5.89 -12.42 -23.66
CA GLY A 15 -4.61 -13.05 -23.27
C GLY A 15 -3.87 -12.22 -22.22
N ILE A 16 -3.86 -10.91 -22.38
CA ILE A 16 -3.22 -9.96 -21.45
C ILE A 16 -3.99 -9.92 -20.13
N GLU A 17 -5.31 -9.87 -20.14
CA GLU A 17 -6.12 -9.91 -18.89
C GLU A 17 -6.00 -11.23 -18.14
N SER A 18 -5.92 -12.37 -18.85
CA SER A 18 -5.72 -13.67 -18.19
C SER A 18 -4.30 -13.81 -17.63
N TYR A 19 -3.29 -13.26 -18.32
CA TYR A 19 -1.92 -13.18 -17.84
C TYR A 19 -1.83 -12.33 -16.57
N TYR A 20 -2.44 -11.15 -16.54
CA TYR A 20 -2.48 -10.31 -15.33
C TYR A 20 -3.29 -10.93 -14.19
N ARG A 21 -4.37 -11.67 -14.46
CA ARG A 21 -5.14 -12.41 -13.44
C ARG A 21 -4.35 -13.57 -12.84
N LEU A 22 -3.61 -14.32 -13.66
CA LEU A 22 -2.75 -15.40 -13.17
C LEU A 22 -1.54 -14.84 -12.41
N HIS A 23 -0.92 -13.76 -12.93
CA HIS A 23 0.17 -13.05 -12.25
C HIS A 23 -0.28 -12.43 -10.93
N ALA A 24 -1.48 -11.84 -10.84
CA ALA A 24 -2.03 -11.32 -9.59
C ALA A 24 -2.17 -12.41 -8.52
N ARG A 25 -2.58 -13.63 -8.91
CA ARG A 25 -2.70 -14.78 -7.98
C ARG A 25 -1.34 -15.33 -7.56
N ILE A 26 -0.40 -15.47 -8.50
CA ILE A 26 0.99 -15.90 -8.23
C ILE A 26 1.73 -14.80 -7.46
N TYR A 27 1.49 -13.54 -7.79
CA TYR A 27 2.05 -12.38 -7.12
C TYR A 27 1.61 -12.31 -5.64
N ASP A 28 0.34 -12.57 -5.33
CA ASP A 28 -0.13 -12.69 -3.94
C ASP A 28 0.50 -13.92 -3.22
N ALA A 29 0.62 -15.04 -3.92
CA ALA A 29 1.18 -16.27 -3.35
C ALA A 29 2.69 -16.19 -3.12
N THR A 30 3.45 -15.46 -3.93
CA THR A 30 4.90 -15.28 -3.76
C THR A 30 5.23 -14.07 -2.88
N ARG A 31 4.40 -13.04 -2.87
CA ARG A 31 4.62 -11.83 -2.06
C ARG A 31 4.60 -12.05 -0.56
N TRP A 32 3.81 -13.03 -0.06
CA TRP A 32 3.75 -13.26 1.38
C TRP A 32 5.12 -13.59 1.99
N SER A 33 6.00 -14.25 1.22
CA SER A 33 7.36 -14.58 1.66
C SER A 33 8.29 -13.35 1.72
N PHE A 34 7.94 -12.23 1.07
CA PHE A 34 8.75 -11.01 1.04
C PHE A 34 8.17 -9.85 1.88
N LEU A 35 6.96 -9.99 2.39
CA LEU A 35 6.25 -8.89 3.05
C LEU A 35 6.29 -9.01 4.58
N PHE A 36 7.51 -9.01 5.11
CA PHE A 36 7.77 -9.04 6.55
C PHE A 36 7.21 -7.79 7.25
N GLY A 37 6.93 -7.89 8.56
CA GLY A 37 6.51 -6.75 9.37
C GLY A 37 5.07 -6.29 9.18
N ARG A 38 4.27 -6.88 8.25
CA ARG A 38 2.86 -6.51 8.06
C ARG A 38 2.03 -6.66 9.34
N ASN A 39 2.17 -7.79 10.01
CA ASN A 39 1.47 -8.00 11.26
C ASN A 39 1.99 -7.06 12.35
N ALA A 40 3.31 -6.83 12.39
CA ALA A 40 3.91 -5.93 13.36
C ALA A 40 3.38 -4.49 13.23
N VAL A 41 3.27 -3.93 12.01
CA VAL A 41 2.68 -2.60 11.84
C VAL A 41 1.19 -2.58 12.23
N LEU A 42 0.44 -3.63 11.91
CA LEU A 42 -0.97 -3.76 12.31
C LEU A 42 -1.13 -3.87 13.84
N ASP A 43 -0.23 -4.55 14.51
CA ASP A 43 -0.24 -4.67 15.97
C ASP A 43 0.16 -3.34 16.65
N ARG A 44 1.11 -2.59 16.06
CA ARG A 44 1.47 -1.23 16.52
C ARG A 44 0.27 -0.29 16.42
N VAL A 45 -0.44 -0.26 15.29
CA VAL A 45 -1.62 0.60 15.15
C VAL A 45 -2.79 0.12 16.01
N ALA A 46 -2.92 -1.19 16.26
CA ALA A 46 -3.95 -1.72 17.14
C ALA A 46 -3.75 -1.35 18.62
N ALA A 47 -2.51 -1.08 19.02
CA ALA A 47 -2.17 -0.63 20.38
C ALA A 47 -2.42 0.88 20.61
N MET A 48 -2.68 1.68 19.55
CA MET A 48 -2.89 3.12 19.63
C MET A 48 -4.16 3.48 20.39
N GLN A 49 -4.13 4.65 21.05
CA GLN A 49 -5.27 5.26 21.70
C GLN A 49 -5.33 6.75 21.34
N PRO A 50 -6.50 7.31 21.04
CA PRO A 50 -7.79 6.60 20.88
C PRO A 50 -7.79 5.68 19.66
N LYS A 51 -8.73 4.76 19.56
CA LYS A 51 -8.88 3.88 18.40
C LYS A 51 -9.28 4.70 17.18
N PRO A 52 -8.68 4.44 15.99
CA PRO A 52 -9.02 5.16 14.78
C PRO A 52 -10.45 4.83 14.33
N ALA A 53 -11.24 5.85 14.03
CA ALA A 53 -12.58 5.75 13.47
C ALA A 53 -12.58 5.82 11.93
N ARG A 54 -11.62 6.51 11.33
CA ARG A 54 -11.48 6.65 9.87
C ARG A 54 -10.08 6.22 9.45
N ILE A 55 -10.01 5.16 8.63
CA ILE A 55 -8.76 4.54 8.23
C ILE A 55 -8.64 4.57 6.69
N LEU A 56 -7.50 5.01 6.18
CA LEU A 56 -7.14 4.91 4.77
C LEU A 56 -5.99 3.91 4.58
N GLU A 57 -6.10 3.02 3.60
CA GLU A 57 -4.97 2.22 3.12
C GLU A 57 -4.56 2.65 1.71
N ILE A 58 -3.31 3.12 1.56
CA ILE A 58 -2.71 3.50 0.28
C ILE A 58 -2.06 2.27 -0.34
N GLY A 59 -2.42 1.93 -1.60
CA GLY A 59 -1.96 0.73 -2.27
C GLY A 59 -2.51 -0.54 -1.61
N CYS A 60 -3.84 -0.58 -1.39
CA CYS A 60 -4.50 -1.66 -0.63
C CYS A 60 -4.44 -3.04 -1.32
N GLY A 61 -4.12 -3.09 -2.60
CA GLY A 61 -4.00 -4.32 -3.38
C GLY A 61 -5.24 -5.21 -3.26
N THR A 62 -5.04 -6.45 -2.86
CA THR A 62 -6.11 -7.45 -2.68
C THR A 62 -6.88 -7.32 -1.36
N GLY A 63 -6.71 -6.22 -0.61
CA GLY A 63 -7.48 -5.90 0.59
C GLY A 63 -7.13 -6.72 1.83
N ARG A 64 -5.97 -7.40 1.89
CA ARG A 64 -5.58 -8.22 3.04
C ARG A 64 -5.52 -7.42 4.34
N ASN A 65 -4.88 -6.25 4.31
CA ASN A 65 -4.80 -5.41 5.50
C ASN A 65 -6.15 -4.76 5.82
N LEU A 66 -6.96 -4.39 4.81
CA LEU A 66 -8.33 -3.89 5.03
C LEU A 66 -9.16 -4.88 5.83
N VAL A 67 -9.10 -6.19 5.48
CA VAL A 67 -9.78 -7.25 6.24
C VAL A 67 -9.25 -7.31 7.67
N ALA A 68 -7.94 -7.23 7.86
CA ALA A 68 -7.32 -7.29 9.18
C ALA A 68 -7.67 -6.07 10.04
N LEU A 69 -7.67 -4.87 9.44
CA LEU A 69 -8.07 -3.61 10.09
C LEU A 69 -9.55 -3.60 10.44
N ALA A 70 -10.43 -4.02 9.51
CA ALA A 70 -11.88 -4.08 9.76
C ALA A 70 -12.28 -5.01 10.91
N ARG A 71 -11.47 -6.07 11.16
CA ARG A 71 -11.64 -6.97 12.31
C ARG A 71 -11.11 -6.37 13.61
N ARG A 72 -9.97 -5.63 13.55
CA ARG A 72 -9.36 -5.00 14.72
C ARG A 72 -10.11 -3.76 15.20
N PHE A 73 -10.77 -3.07 14.26
CA PHE A 73 -11.51 -1.83 14.50
C PHE A 73 -12.95 -1.99 13.97
N PRO A 74 -13.83 -2.65 14.74
CA PRO A 74 -15.18 -2.99 14.27
C PRO A 74 -16.06 -1.77 13.99
N ASP A 75 -15.76 -0.64 14.63
CA ASP A 75 -16.53 0.62 14.47
C ASP A 75 -15.92 1.57 13.43
N ALA A 76 -14.75 1.24 12.86
CA ALA A 76 -14.06 2.10 11.92
C ALA A 76 -14.64 2.00 10.50
N HIS A 77 -14.61 3.14 9.79
CA HIS A 77 -14.80 3.22 8.35
C HIS A 77 -13.44 3.17 7.65
N LEU A 78 -13.32 2.26 6.68
CA LEU A 78 -12.07 2.02 5.97
C LEU A 78 -12.21 2.43 4.51
N THR A 79 -11.18 3.10 4.00
CA THR A 79 -11.04 3.38 2.57
C THR A 79 -9.79 2.72 2.06
N GLY A 80 -9.90 1.94 0.99
CA GLY A 80 -8.74 1.37 0.29
C GLY A 80 -8.57 2.04 -1.07
N VAL A 81 -7.35 2.49 -1.39
CA VAL A 81 -7.03 3.08 -2.68
C VAL A 81 -6.01 2.22 -3.40
N ASP A 82 -6.26 1.88 -4.65
CA ASP A 82 -5.31 1.17 -5.52
C ASP A 82 -5.54 1.54 -6.99
N LEU A 83 -4.48 1.50 -7.81
CA LEU A 83 -4.57 1.72 -9.25
C LEU A 83 -5.17 0.54 -10.01
N SER A 84 -4.97 -0.67 -9.49
CA SER A 84 -5.31 -1.91 -10.17
C SER A 84 -6.75 -2.32 -9.92
N GLY A 85 -7.61 -2.19 -10.94
CA GLY A 85 -8.98 -2.68 -10.87
C GLY A 85 -9.08 -4.19 -10.63
N SER A 86 -8.13 -4.99 -11.12
CA SER A 86 -8.09 -6.43 -10.88
C SER A 86 -7.79 -6.77 -9.41
N MET A 87 -6.91 -6.01 -8.76
CA MET A 87 -6.64 -6.14 -7.33
C MET A 87 -7.85 -5.72 -6.49
N LEU A 88 -8.48 -4.60 -6.84
CA LEU A 88 -9.68 -4.11 -6.18
C LEU A 88 -10.87 -5.08 -6.33
N ALA A 89 -11.02 -5.76 -7.46
CA ALA A 89 -12.04 -6.79 -7.62
C ALA A 89 -11.84 -7.98 -6.65
N ILE A 90 -10.59 -8.31 -6.29
CA ILE A 90 -10.28 -9.31 -5.26
C ILE A 90 -10.56 -8.73 -3.87
N ALA A 91 -10.14 -7.47 -3.63
CA ALA A 91 -10.38 -6.78 -2.38
C ALA A 91 -11.88 -6.69 -2.07
N GLN A 92 -12.70 -6.32 -3.07
CA GLN A 92 -14.17 -6.24 -2.95
C GLN A 92 -14.78 -7.55 -2.45
N ARG A 93 -14.35 -8.69 -3.02
CA ARG A 93 -14.83 -10.01 -2.57
C ARG A 93 -14.41 -10.33 -1.14
N LYS A 94 -13.16 -10.01 -0.75
CA LYS A 94 -12.63 -10.28 0.59
C LYS A 94 -13.26 -9.39 1.66
N THR A 95 -13.66 -8.16 1.31
CA THR A 95 -14.22 -7.18 2.24
C THR A 95 -15.73 -7.12 2.24
N ALA A 96 -16.41 -7.89 1.37
CA ALA A 96 -17.87 -7.86 1.21
C ALA A 96 -18.65 -8.06 2.54
N THR A 97 -18.13 -8.88 3.45
CA THR A 97 -18.76 -9.15 4.76
C THR A 97 -18.77 -7.94 5.69
N PHE A 98 -17.98 -6.91 5.42
CA PHE A 98 -17.94 -5.68 6.22
C PHE A 98 -18.91 -4.62 5.71
N GLY A 99 -19.57 -4.87 4.57
CA GLY A 99 -20.61 -3.99 4.02
C GLY A 99 -20.11 -2.57 3.73
N PRO A 100 -20.92 -1.53 4.02
CA PRO A 100 -20.60 -0.15 3.67
C PRO A 100 -19.46 0.47 4.48
N ARG A 101 -18.94 -0.24 5.50
CA ARG A 101 -17.78 0.22 6.28
C ARG A 101 -16.47 0.21 5.49
N VAL A 102 -16.40 -0.55 4.40
CA VAL A 102 -15.19 -0.62 3.55
C VAL A 102 -15.50 -0.08 2.16
N ASN A 103 -14.88 1.05 1.83
CA ASN A 103 -14.97 1.69 0.52
C ASN A 103 -13.67 1.44 -0.26
N LEU A 104 -13.79 1.16 -1.57
CA LEU A 104 -12.64 0.92 -2.46
C LEU A 104 -12.65 1.94 -3.60
N LEU A 105 -11.50 2.59 -3.82
CA LEU A 105 -11.33 3.62 -4.84
C LEU A 105 -10.24 3.21 -5.84
N GLN A 106 -10.61 3.11 -7.11
CA GLN A 106 -9.66 2.86 -8.19
C GLN A 106 -9.06 4.17 -8.70
N ARG A 107 -7.92 4.57 -8.14
CA ARG A 107 -7.20 5.78 -8.55
C ARG A 107 -5.77 5.81 -8.03
N ALA A 108 -4.94 6.68 -8.62
CA ALA A 108 -3.64 7.03 -8.04
C ALA A 108 -3.85 7.79 -6.72
N TYR A 109 -2.95 7.59 -5.76
CA TYR A 109 -2.90 8.40 -4.55
C TYR A 109 -1.84 9.51 -4.68
N GLY A 110 -2.22 10.76 -4.43
CA GLY A 110 -1.34 11.91 -4.57
C GLY A 110 -2.07 13.25 -4.47
N PRO A 111 -1.46 14.37 -4.90
CA PRO A 111 -1.99 15.72 -4.70
C PRO A 111 -3.34 15.99 -5.40
N ALA A 112 -3.64 15.27 -6.47
CA ALA A 112 -4.90 15.41 -7.21
C ALA A 112 -6.08 14.66 -6.56
N LEU A 113 -5.87 13.99 -5.45
CA LEU A 113 -6.90 13.28 -4.74
C LEU A 113 -7.54 14.23 -3.71
N GLU A 114 -8.69 14.79 -4.03
CA GLU A 114 -9.58 15.37 -3.05
C GLU A 114 -10.29 14.25 -2.28
N ILE A 115 -9.55 13.48 -1.52
CA ILE A 115 -10.14 12.67 -0.46
C ILE A 115 -10.45 13.66 0.66
N LEU A 116 -11.71 13.69 1.06
CA LEU A 116 -12.13 14.46 2.23
C LEU A 116 -11.22 14.07 3.40
N GLY A 117 -10.32 14.94 3.80
CA GLY A 117 -9.34 14.74 4.86
C GLY A 117 -9.96 14.29 6.19
N GLY A 118 -9.13 14.11 7.19
CA GLY A 118 -9.59 13.73 8.53
C GLY A 118 -9.54 12.24 8.78
N TYR A 119 -8.55 11.53 8.21
CA TYR A 119 -8.25 10.15 8.61
C TYR A 119 -7.46 10.13 9.91
N ASP A 120 -7.90 9.29 10.85
CA ASP A 120 -7.18 9.07 12.10
C ASP A 120 -5.95 8.19 11.90
N LEU A 121 -6.01 7.33 10.88
CA LEU A 121 -4.92 6.43 10.48
C LEU A 121 -4.81 6.35 8.97
N ILE A 122 -3.61 6.57 8.45
CA ILE A 122 -3.25 6.23 7.07
C ILE A 122 -2.19 5.13 7.10
N LEU A 123 -2.51 3.97 6.52
CA LEU A 123 -1.61 2.84 6.41
C LEU A 123 -1.08 2.72 4.98
N CYS A 124 0.22 2.47 4.86
CA CYS A 124 0.85 2.07 3.61
C CYS A 124 1.71 0.83 3.83
N SER A 125 1.49 -0.22 3.04
CA SER A 125 2.17 -1.50 3.21
C SER A 125 2.74 -2.00 1.89
N TYR A 126 4.06 -1.86 1.72
CA TYR A 126 4.79 -2.27 0.52
C TYR A 126 4.23 -1.65 -0.77
N ALA A 127 3.94 -0.36 -0.73
CA ALA A 127 3.44 0.39 -1.88
C ALA A 127 4.30 1.62 -2.21
N LEU A 128 4.77 2.41 -1.22
CA LEU A 128 5.51 3.65 -1.49
C LEU A 128 6.86 3.41 -2.18
N SER A 129 7.54 2.30 -1.90
CA SER A 129 8.76 1.92 -2.61
C SER A 129 8.56 1.71 -4.12
N MET A 130 7.30 1.57 -4.58
CA MET A 130 6.91 1.44 -5.99
C MET A 130 6.43 2.77 -6.60
N PHE A 131 6.21 3.82 -5.80
CA PHE A 131 5.78 5.13 -6.29
C PHE A 131 6.98 5.95 -6.77
N ASN A 132 7.51 5.61 -7.95
CA ASN A 132 8.70 6.25 -8.51
C ASN A 132 8.48 6.70 -9.96
N PRO A 133 8.45 8.03 -10.20
CA PRO A 133 8.42 9.14 -9.23
C PRO A 133 7.07 9.22 -8.52
N GLY A 134 7.01 9.90 -7.35
CA GLY A 134 5.73 10.26 -6.72
C GLY A 134 5.57 9.93 -5.24
N PHE A 135 6.50 9.18 -4.61
CA PHE A 135 6.35 8.84 -3.19
C PHE A 135 6.37 10.07 -2.26
N GLU A 136 7.14 11.10 -2.60
CA GLU A 136 7.20 12.34 -1.82
C GLU A 136 5.86 13.08 -1.85
N GLN A 137 5.24 13.17 -3.05
CA GLN A 137 3.93 13.77 -3.21
C GLN A 137 2.85 12.96 -2.50
N ALA A 138 2.94 11.62 -2.52
CA ALA A 138 2.03 10.75 -1.78
C ALA A 138 2.16 10.94 -0.26
N ILE A 139 3.38 11.07 0.27
CA ILE A 139 3.64 11.35 1.69
C ILE A 139 3.09 12.73 2.09
N ALA A 140 3.32 13.75 1.26
CA ALA A 140 2.78 15.09 1.50
C ALA A 140 1.24 15.12 1.46
N ALA A 141 0.63 14.36 0.54
CA ALA A 141 -0.81 14.18 0.48
C ALA A 141 -1.34 13.47 1.73
N ALA A 142 -0.66 12.40 2.18
CA ALA A 142 -1.05 11.68 3.39
C ALA A 142 -1.01 12.59 4.64
N ARG A 143 0.01 13.45 4.74
CA ARG A 143 0.07 14.44 5.83
C ARG A 143 -1.12 15.40 5.82
N ARG A 144 -1.55 15.86 4.65
CA ARG A 144 -2.72 16.76 4.50
C ARG A 144 -4.03 16.03 4.84
N ASP A 145 -4.13 14.76 4.45
CA ASP A 145 -5.37 13.97 4.57
C ASP A 145 -5.56 13.38 5.98
N LEU A 146 -4.54 13.44 6.85
CA LEU A 146 -4.65 13.08 8.26
C LEU A 146 -5.45 14.11 9.06
N ALA A 147 -6.23 13.63 9.99
CA ALA A 147 -6.85 14.45 11.02
C ALA A 147 -5.77 15.02 11.98
N PRO A 148 -6.06 16.12 12.71
CA PRO A 148 -5.22 16.55 13.81
C PRO A 148 -5.00 15.39 14.81
N GLY A 149 -3.74 15.09 15.12
CA GLY A 149 -3.37 13.93 15.97
C GLY A 149 -3.44 12.57 15.28
N GLY A 150 -3.81 12.54 14.00
CA GLY A 150 -3.82 11.30 13.20
C GLY A 150 -2.42 10.75 12.94
N HIS A 151 -2.35 9.45 12.63
CA HIS A 151 -1.10 8.72 12.47
C HIS A 151 -0.91 8.20 11.06
N PHE A 152 0.33 8.30 10.58
CA PHE A 152 0.79 7.61 9.38
C PHE A 152 1.57 6.37 9.78
N ALA A 153 1.17 5.20 9.28
CA ALA A 153 1.83 3.93 9.54
C ALA A 153 2.34 3.32 8.23
N LEU A 154 3.57 2.80 8.26
CA LEU A 154 4.20 2.22 7.08
C LEU A 154 4.99 0.98 7.45
N VAL A 155 4.91 -0.02 6.58
CA VAL A 155 5.93 -1.05 6.42
C VAL A 155 6.31 -1.15 4.95
N ASP A 156 7.59 -1.00 4.62
CA ASP A 156 8.05 -1.01 3.23
C ASP A 156 9.52 -1.43 3.10
N PHE A 157 9.92 -1.78 1.89
CA PHE A 157 11.33 -2.05 1.58
C PHE A 157 12.18 -0.82 1.89
N HIS A 158 13.35 -1.06 2.49
CA HIS A 158 14.26 0.03 2.81
C HIS A 158 15.54 -0.04 1.98
N ALA A 159 16.37 -1.05 2.19
CA ALA A 159 17.66 -1.15 1.53
C ALA A 159 18.14 -2.60 1.42
N THR A 160 19.04 -2.84 0.49
CA THR A 160 19.82 -4.07 0.38
C THR A 160 21.29 -3.76 0.09
N ARG A 161 22.20 -4.57 0.63
CA ARG A 161 23.61 -4.51 0.28
C ARG A 161 23.96 -5.24 -1.02
N PHE A 162 23.04 -6.05 -1.54
CA PHE A 162 23.27 -6.87 -2.72
C PHE A 162 22.76 -6.17 -3.98
N ARG A 163 23.69 -5.74 -4.83
CA ARG A 163 23.38 -5.03 -6.09
C ARG A 163 22.52 -5.86 -7.04
N TRP A 164 22.72 -7.18 -7.10
CA TRP A 164 21.90 -8.07 -7.92
C TRP A 164 20.43 -8.09 -7.46
N PHE A 165 20.22 -8.10 -6.13
CA PHE A 165 18.88 -8.09 -5.56
C PHE A 165 18.20 -6.73 -5.76
N ALA A 166 18.92 -5.62 -5.56
CA ALA A 166 18.40 -4.28 -5.86
C ALA A 166 17.97 -4.14 -7.33
N ARG A 167 18.79 -4.68 -8.26
CA ARG A 167 18.48 -4.67 -9.69
C ARG A 167 17.25 -5.51 -10.01
N TRP A 168 17.14 -6.70 -9.43
CA TRP A 168 15.98 -7.58 -9.60
C TRP A 168 14.69 -6.93 -9.06
N MET A 169 14.75 -6.29 -7.89
CA MET A 169 13.62 -5.54 -7.33
C MET A 169 13.26 -4.32 -8.19
N GLY A 170 14.25 -3.65 -8.77
CA GLY A 170 14.06 -2.52 -9.68
C GLY A 170 13.28 -2.87 -10.96
N VAL A 171 13.42 -4.10 -11.48
CA VAL A 171 12.58 -4.60 -12.60
C VAL A 171 11.09 -4.63 -12.21
N ASN A 172 10.80 -4.80 -10.92
CA ASN A 172 9.45 -4.75 -10.37
C ASN A 172 9.07 -3.36 -9.83
N HIS A 173 9.76 -2.30 -10.29
CA HIS A 173 9.57 -0.91 -9.87
C HIS A 173 9.79 -0.62 -8.38
N VAL A 174 10.40 -1.54 -7.62
CA VAL A 174 10.69 -1.37 -6.20
C VAL A 174 12.05 -0.71 -6.01
N ARG A 175 12.09 0.44 -5.35
CA ARG A 175 13.34 1.10 -4.95
C ARG A 175 13.77 0.64 -3.56
N MET A 176 15.07 0.33 -3.42
CA MET A 176 15.69 -0.15 -2.19
C MET A 176 16.93 0.70 -1.86
N ASP A 177 16.75 2.01 -1.80
CA ASP A 177 17.82 3.00 -1.63
C ASP A 177 17.73 3.80 -0.30
N GLY A 178 16.77 3.43 0.56
CA GLY A 178 16.59 4.05 1.87
C GLY A 178 15.91 5.42 1.87
N GLN A 179 15.47 5.94 0.71
CA GLN A 179 14.95 7.31 0.58
C GLN A 179 13.65 7.57 1.35
N LEU A 180 12.82 6.55 1.59
CA LEU A 180 11.54 6.74 2.29
C LEU A 180 11.73 7.28 3.71
N ARG A 181 12.72 6.74 4.45
CA ARG A 181 12.92 7.07 5.88
C ARG A 181 13.20 8.54 6.16
N PRO A 182 14.13 9.23 5.45
CA PRO A 182 14.36 10.66 5.64
C PRO A 182 13.12 11.50 5.34
N VAL A 183 12.40 11.19 4.25
CA VAL A 183 11.20 11.95 3.86
C VAL A 183 10.09 11.77 4.90
N LEU A 184 9.90 10.57 5.45
CA LEU A 184 8.95 10.33 6.53
C LEU A 184 9.29 11.12 7.79
N ARG A 185 10.56 11.12 8.22
CA ARG A 185 11.04 11.91 9.37
C ARG A 185 10.86 13.41 9.19
N ASN A 186 10.97 13.90 7.95
CA ASN A 186 10.75 15.30 7.64
C ASN A 186 9.27 15.70 7.73
N ASN A 187 8.35 14.77 7.46
CA ASN A 187 6.92 15.03 7.42
C ASN A 187 6.18 14.71 8.73
N PHE A 188 6.68 13.76 9.51
CA PHE A 188 6.04 13.25 10.71
C PHE A 188 6.97 13.24 11.91
N VAL A 189 6.40 13.32 13.12
CA VAL A 189 7.12 13.04 14.37
C VAL A 189 7.10 11.52 14.58
N PRO A 190 8.26 10.84 14.59
CA PRO A 190 8.29 9.39 14.74
C PRO A 190 7.81 8.93 16.11
N VAL A 191 6.87 7.99 16.16
CA VAL A 191 6.47 7.20 17.33
C VAL A 191 7.19 5.85 17.29
N THR A 192 7.30 5.27 16.09
CA THR A 192 8.09 4.07 15.80
C THR A 192 8.91 4.33 14.55
N ASP A 193 10.19 3.96 14.57
CA ASP A 193 11.10 4.12 13.41
C ASP A 193 12.18 3.05 13.48
N GLU A 194 11.83 1.86 13.02
CA GLU A 194 12.62 0.64 13.18
C GLU A 194 13.06 0.08 11.82
N LEU A 195 14.30 -0.35 11.73
CA LEU A 195 14.83 -1.09 10.59
C LEU A 195 15.02 -2.56 10.99
N HIS A 196 14.37 -3.42 10.27
CA HIS A 196 14.45 -4.87 10.48
C HIS A 196 15.12 -5.56 9.31
N SER A 197 15.81 -6.65 9.59
CA SER A 197 16.46 -7.48 8.60
C SER A 197 15.57 -8.66 8.20
N ALA A 198 15.58 -9.01 6.92
CA ALA A 198 14.91 -10.16 6.37
C ALA A 198 15.93 -11.11 5.72
N TYR A 199 15.71 -12.43 5.84
CA TYR A 199 16.54 -13.51 5.27
C TYR A 199 18.04 -13.34 5.54
N GLY A 200 18.43 -13.29 6.81
CA GLY A 200 19.85 -13.13 7.18
C GLY A 200 20.46 -11.82 6.68
N SER A 201 19.68 -10.75 6.63
CA SER A 201 20.08 -9.42 6.15
C SER A 201 20.27 -9.31 4.63
N VAL A 202 19.62 -10.15 3.83
CA VAL A 202 19.58 -9.96 2.35
C VAL A 202 18.99 -8.60 2.03
N TRP A 203 17.92 -8.20 2.72
CA TRP A 203 17.42 -6.82 2.69
C TRP A 203 16.92 -6.36 4.05
N LYS A 204 16.70 -5.05 4.15
CA LYS A 204 16.07 -4.41 5.29
C LYS A 204 14.72 -3.84 4.90
N TYR A 205 13.76 -3.90 5.81
CA TYR A 205 12.50 -3.19 5.71
C TYR A 205 12.36 -2.17 6.83
N LEU A 206 11.63 -1.10 6.54
CA LEU A 206 11.31 -0.03 7.47
C LEU A 206 9.92 -0.29 8.06
N LEU A 207 9.81 -0.24 9.37
CA LEU A 207 8.56 -0.13 10.10
C LEU A 207 8.51 1.26 10.73
N PHE A 208 7.55 2.06 10.31
CA PHE A 208 7.42 3.45 10.73
C PHE A 208 5.99 3.74 11.17
N VAL A 209 5.86 4.43 12.29
CA VAL A 209 4.61 5.07 12.73
C VAL A 209 4.97 6.47 13.17
N GLY A 210 4.26 7.47 12.67
CA GLY A 210 4.47 8.86 13.03
C GLY A 210 3.16 9.64 13.07
N CYS A 211 3.12 10.70 13.87
CA CYS A 211 2.01 11.65 13.92
C CYS A 211 2.35 12.94 13.16
N CYS A 212 1.34 13.72 12.80
CA CYS A 212 1.55 15.03 12.19
C CYS A 212 2.38 15.92 13.13
N LYS A 213 3.32 16.67 12.54
CA LYS A 213 3.96 17.81 13.24
C LYS A 213 2.89 18.87 13.47
N SER A 214 2.74 19.28 14.70
CA SER A 214 1.91 20.42 15.10
C SER A 214 2.37 21.68 14.39
#